data_8ad874576cc24eafe03a66b629ac4c14
#
_entry.id   8ad874576cc24eafe03a66b629ac4c14
#
_cell.length_a   1.000
_cell.length_b   1.000
_cell.length_c   1.000
_cell.angle_alpha   90.00
_cell.angle_beta   90.00
_cell.angle_gamma   90.00
#
_symmetry.space_group_name_H-M   'P 1'
#
loop_
_entity.id
_entity.type
_entity.pdbx_description
1 polymer ?
#
loop_
_entity_poly.entity_id
_entity_poly.type
_entity_poly.pdbx_seq_one_letter_code
_entity_poly.pdbx_strand_id
1 'polypeptide(L)'
;MDNSKKAIGVFDSGLGGISVLRDLKKLMPNEDFIYFGDSAYAPYGIKTKDEITKRCVEIIDFFIEKGVKAVVIACNTATSASANYLRKKYKDLPIIGMEPALKVATQGVKNNNIVV
;
A
#
# COMPACT_ATOMS: atom_id res chain seq x y z
N MET A 1 -9.99 -20.42 -9.39
CA MET A 1 -10.48 -19.84 -8.13
C MET A 1 -10.86 -18.38 -8.33
N ASP A 2 -11.99 -17.98 -7.79
CA ASP A 2 -12.49 -16.63 -7.97
C ASP A 2 -11.76 -15.65 -7.07
N ASN A 3 -10.94 -14.77 -7.65
CA ASN A 3 -10.18 -13.77 -6.90
C ASN A 3 -11.05 -12.63 -6.36
N SER A 4 -12.28 -12.49 -6.86
CA SER A 4 -13.14 -11.40 -6.40
C SER A 4 -13.47 -11.48 -4.92
N LYS A 5 -13.37 -12.68 -4.34
CA LYS A 5 -13.66 -12.90 -2.92
C LYS A 5 -12.45 -12.76 -2.02
N LYS A 6 -11.27 -12.55 -2.59
CA LYS A 6 -10.07 -12.35 -1.78
C LYS A 6 -9.98 -10.90 -1.34
N ALA A 7 -9.34 -10.68 -0.21
CA ALA A 7 -9.20 -9.34 0.35
C ALA A 7 -8.06 -8.56 -0.32
N ILE A 8 -8.07 -7.25 -0.11
CA ILE A 8 -6.97 -6.36 -0.49
C ILE A 8 -6.24 -5.99 0.80
N GLY A 9 -4.92 -6.19 0.82
CA GLY A 9 -4.11 -5.80 1.97
C GLY A 9 -3.74 -4.33 1.89
N VAL A 10 -3.89 -3.61 3.00
CA VAL A 10 -3.52 -2.19 3.09
C VAL A 10 -2.61 -2.02 4.29
N PHE A 11 -1.42 -1.46 4.10
CA PHE A 11 -0.56 -1.19 5.25
C PHE A 11 0.08 0.19 5.20
N ASP A 12 0.44 0.68 6.37
CA ASP A 12 1.17 1.92 6.53
C ASP A 12 2.11 1.82 7.74
N SER A 13 2.77 2.92 8.06
CA SER A 13 3.66 3.01 9.21
C SER A 13 2.93 3.20 10.54
N GLY A 14 1.59 3.13 10.51
CA GLY A 14 0.77 3.38 11.69
C GLY A 14 0.23 4.79 11.76
N LEU A 15 0.54 5.64 10.77
CA LEU A 15 0.12 7.04 10.72
C LEU A 15 -0.58 7.33 9.40
N GLY A 16 -1.86 7.61 9.45
CA GLY A 16 -2.61 8.12 8.31
C GLY A 16 -3.21 7.09 7.37
N GLY A 17 -2.86 5.81 7.49
CA GLY A 17 -3.37 4.80 6.58
C GLY A 17 -4.86 4.52 6.71
N ILE A 18 -5.45 4.86 7.85
CA ILE A 18 -6.88 4.66 8.06
C ILE A 18 -7.69 5.57 7.14
N SER A 19 -7.19 6.77 6.84
CA SER A 19 -7.84 7.66 5.88
C SER A 19 -7.86 7.04 4.49
N VAL A 20 -6.74 6.45 4.06
CA VAL A 20 -6.65 5.78 2.78
C VAL A 20 -7.60 4.59 2.74
N LEU A 21 -7.64 3.81 3.81
CA LEU A 21 -8.54 2.67 3.91
C LEU A 21 -10.00 3.10 3.77
N ARG A 22 -10.38 4.18 4.45
CA ARG A 22 -11.73 4.73 4.38
C ARG A 22 -12.09 5.13 2.95
N ASP A 23 -11.17 5.79 2.26
CA ASP A 23 -11.41 6.20 0.87
C ASP A 23 -11.55 5.00 -0.05
N LEU A 24 -10.71 3.98 0.14
CA LEU A 24 -10.80 2.75 -0.64
C LEU A 24 -12.12 2.04 -0.43
N LYS A 25 -12.62 2.00 0.80
CA LYS A 25 -13.92 1.39 1.08
C LYS A 25 -15.05 2.13 0.38
N LYS A 26 -14.96 3.44 0.28
CA LYS A 26 -15.97 4.24 -0.43
C LYS A 26 -15.94 3.98 -1.93
N LEU A 27 -14.74 3.84 -2.50
CA LEU A 27 -14.59 3.59 -3.93
C LEU A 27 -14.94 2.16 -4.32
N MET A 28 -14.66 1.23 -3.43
CA MET A 28 -14.84 -0.20 -3.67
C MET A 28 -15.59 -0.84 -2.51
N PRO A 29 -16.87 -0.53 -2.33
CA PRO A 29 -17.62 -0.99 -1.16
C PRO A 29 -17.81 -2.50 -1.11
N ASN A 30 -17.67 -3.19 -2.24
CA ASN A 30 -17.87 -4.64 -2.29
C ASN A 30 -16.57 -5.42 -2.05
N GLU A 31 -15.43 -4.72 -1.86
CA GLU A 31 -14.17 -5.38 -1.59
C GLU A 31 -13.94 -5.52 -0.09
N ASP A 32 -13.27 -6.60 0.29
CA ASP A 32 -12.83 -6.79 1.67
C ASP A 32 -11.40 -6.29 1.80
N PHE A 33 -11.07 -5.74 2.96
CA PHE A 33 -9.74 -5.20 3.22
C PHE A 33 -9.16 -5.77 4.50
N ILE A 34 -7.85 -6.03 4.50
CA ILE A 34 -7.09 -6.37 5.69
C ILE A 34 -6.10 -5.24 5.91
N TYR A 35 -6.23 -4.54 7.03
CA TYR A 35 -5.38 -3.40 7.35
C TYR A 35 -4.27 -3.81 8.32
N PHE A 36 -3.06 -3.37 8.04
CA PHE A 36 -1.90 -3.58 8.90
C PHE A 36 -1.25 -2.22 9.19
N GLY A 37 -1.43 -1.73 10.42
CA GLY A 37 -0.77 -0.50 10.87
C GLY A 37 0.49 -0.85 11.64
N ASP A 38 1.65 -0.51 11.08
CA ASP A 38 2.95 -0.93 11.62
C ASP A 38 3.49 0.06 12.64
N SER A 39 2.69 0.37 13.65
CA SER A 39 3.04 1.36 14.67
C SER A 39 4.28 0.98 15.48
N ALA A 40 4.46 -0.31 15.72
CA ALA A 40 5.58 -0.78 16.54
C ALA A 40 6.93 -0.54 15.87
N TYR A 41 6.97 -0.47 14.54
CA TYR A 41 8.19 -0.25 13.78
C TYR A 41 8.40 1.22 13.38
N ALA A 42 7.37 2.04 13.56
CA ALA A 42 7.43 3.46 13.22
C ALA A 42 8.41 4.19 14.16
N PRO A 43 8.99 5.34 13.74
CA PRO A 43 8.73 5.99 12.45
C PRO A 43 9.66 5.45 11.35
N TYR A 44 9.10 5.26 10.18
CA TYR A 44 9.87 4.79 9.03
C TYR A 44 10.92 5.81 8.57
N GLY A 45 10.63 7.09 8.78
CA GLY A 45 11.51 8.16 8.29
C GLY A 45 12.93 8.16 8.87
N ILE A 46 13.15 7.51 10.01
CA ILE A 46 14.49 7.41 10.62
C ILE A 46 15.16 6.06 10.31
N LYS A 47 14.50 5.20 9.54
CA LYS A 47 15.04 3.89 9.17
C LYS A 47 15.76 3.99 7.83
N THR A 48 16.72 3.09 7.61
CA THR A 48 17.38 3.02 6.31
C THR A 48 16.43 2.40 5.27
N LYS A 49 16.74 2.63 4.00
CA LYS A 49 15.98 2.05 2.91
C LYS A 49 15.93 0.52 3.02
N ASP A 50 17.07 -0.09 3.35
CA ASP A 50 17.15 -1.55 3.50
C ASP A 50 16.30 -2.06 4.65
N GLU A 51 16.30 -1.35 5.77
CA GLU A 51 15.47 -1.71 6.92
C GLU A 51 13.99 -1.66 6.57
N ILE A 52 13.58 -0.58 5.89
CA ILE A 52 12.19 -0.41 5.48
C ILE A 52 11.79 -1.50 4.49
N THR A 53 12.63 -1.78 3.50
CA THR A 53 12.36 -2.79 2.50
C THR A 53 12.20 -4.17 3.13
N LYS A 54 13.09 -4.51 4.05
CA LYS A 54 13.04 -5.78 4.76
C LYS A 54 11.72 -5.92 5.53
N ARG A 55 11.31 -4.83 6.20
CA ARG A 55 10.06 -4.85 6.96
C ARG A 55 8.86 -4.99 6.03
N CYS A 56 8.88 -4.32 4.89
CA CYS A 56 7.80 -4.44 3.91
C CYS A 56 7.67 -5.86 3.37
N VAL A 57 8.78 -6.54 3.15
CA VAL A 57 8.75 -7.95 2.73
C VAL A 57 8.03 -8.80 3.78
N GLU A 58 8.33 -8.59 5.05
CA GLU A 58 7.66 -9.32 6.12
C GLU A 58 6.15 -9.08 6.12
N ILE A 59 5.74 -7.82 5.91
CA ILE A 59 4.32 -7.47 5.88
C ILE A 59 3.62 -8.07 4.67
N ILE A 60 4.25 -8.01 3.49
CA ILE A 60 3.66 -8.59 2.29
C ILE A 60 3.55 -10.09 2.39
N ASP A 61 4.56 -10.76 2.96
CA ASP A 61 4.49 -12.21 3.17
C ASP A 61 3.32 -12.56 4.10
N PHE A 62 3.07 -11.75 5.12
CA PHE A 62 1.90 -11.90 5.98
C PHE A 62 0.61 -11.80 5.16
N PHE A 63 0.51 -10.80 4.29
CA PHE A 63 -0.68 -10.64 3.45
C PHE A 63 -0.87 -11.81 2.49
N ILE A 64 0.21 -12.31 1.91
CA ILE A 64 0.14 -13.47 1.01
C ILE A 64 -0.39 -14.68 1.77
N GLU A 65 0.06 -14.86 2.99
CA GLU A 65 -0.42 -15.93 3.85
C GLU A 65 -1.92 -15.82 4.12
N LYS A 66 -2.43 -14.58 4.17
CA LYS A 66 -3.86 -14.32 4.33
C LYS A 66 -4.64 -14.41 3.04
N GLY A 67 -3.97 -14.63 1.91
CA GLY A 67 -4.62 -14.83 0.64
C GLY A 67 -5.12 -13.57 -0.04
N VAL A 68 -4.46 -12.43 0.18
CA VAL A 68 -4.88 -11.19 -0.47
C VAL A 68 -4.62 -11.24 -1.97
N LYS A 69 -5.41 -10.50 -2.73
CA LYS A 69 -5.28 -10.42 -4.18
C LYS A 69 -4.49 -9.19 -4.64
N ALA A 70 -4.24 -8.24 -3.75
CA ALA A 70 -3.47 -7.03 -4.04
C ALA A 70 -3.04 -6.40 -2.73
N VAL A 71 -2.02 -5.54 -2.80
CA VAL A 71 -1.51 -4.81 -1.62
C VAL A 71 -1.45 -3.33 -1.94
N VAL A 72 -1.92 -2.51 -1.03
CA VAL A 72 -1.80 -1.05 -1.10
C VAL A 72 -0.82 -0.60 -0.01
N ILE A 73 0.24 0.09 -0.42
CA ILE A 73 1.19 0.68 0.50
C ILE A 73 0.76 2.13 0.75
N ALA A 74 0.13 2.38 1.87
CA ALA A 74 -0.45 3.68 2.20
C ALA A 74 0.54 4.57 2.96
N CYS A 75 1.81 4.46 2.66
CA CYS A 75 2.88 5.21 3.30
C CYS A 75 3.86 5.68 2.24
N ASN A 76 4.04 7.00 2.13
CA ASN A 76 4.96 7.59 1.15
C ASN A 76 6.39 7.10 1.34
N THR A 77 6.85 7.06 2.58
CA THR A 77 8.23 6.63 2.89
C THR A 77 8.46 5.20 2.49
N ALA A 78 7.54 4.30 2.82
CA ALA A 78 7.65 2.89 2.46
C ALA A 78 7.62 2.71 0.95
N THR A 79 6.74 3.44 0.26
CA THR A 79 6.64 3.37 -1.19
C THR A 79 7.94 3.80 -1.85
N SER A 80 8.47 4.95 -1.46
CA SER A 80 9.73 5.46 -2.04
C SER A 80 10.90 4.53 -1.79
N ALA A 81 10.95 3.91 -0.61
CA ALA A 81 12.06 3.05 -0.24
C ALA A 81 12.02 1.69 -0.91
N SER A 82 10.83 1.14 -1.18
CA SER A 82 10.73 -0.29 -1.45
C SER A 82 9.84 -0.70 -2.61
N ALA A 83 9.02 0.18 -3.16
CA ALA A 83 8.00 -0.24 -4.14
C ALA A 83 8.60 -0.95 -5.35
N ASN A 84 9.68 -0.43 -5.92
CA ASN A 84 10.30 -1.05 -7.10
C ASN A 84 10.83 -2.44 -6.80
N TYR A 85 11.49 -2.60 -5.66
CA TYR A 85 12.01 -3.88 -5.24
C TYR A 85 10.87 -4.89 -5.03
N LEU A 86 9.82 -4.45 -4.35
CA LEU A 86 8.69 -5.33 -4.04
C LEU A 86 7.94 -5.76 -5.30
N ARG A 87 7.77 -4.86 -6.25
CA ARG A 87 7.12 -5.19 -7.51
C ARG A 87 7.91 -6.22 -8.31
N LYS A 88 9.22 -6.16 -8.24
CA LYS A 88 10.08 -7.15 -8.90
C LYS A 88 10.05 -8.50 -8.19
N LYS A 89 10.01 -8.48 -6.86
CA LYS A 89 9.99 -9.70 -6.06
C LYS A 89 8.66 -10.42 -6.17
N TYR A 90 7.55 -9.68 -6.17
CA TYR A 90 6.20 -10.23 -6.17
C TYR A 90 5.49 -9.91 -7.49
N LYS A 91 5.97 -10.50 -8.59
CA LYS A 91 5.51 -10.17 -9.94
C LYS A 91 4.02 -10.43 -10.16
N ASP A 92 3.48 -11.43 -9.50
CA ASP A 92 2.08 -11.82 -9.69
C ASP A 92 1.13 -11.14 -8.72
N LEU A 93 1.65 -10.31 -7.82
CA LEU A 93 0.85 -9.60 -6.83
C LEU A 93 0.84 -8.10 -7.16
N PRO A 94 -0.32 -7.55 -7.52
CA PRO A 94 -0.39 -6.10 -7.73
C PRO A 94 -0.03 -5.33 -6.46
N ILE A 95 0.91 -4.41 -6.58
CA ILE A 95 1.35 -3.57 -5.46
C ILE A 95 1.17 -2.12 -5.85
N ILE A 96 0.28 -1.44 -5.14
CA ILE A 96 -0.08 -0.05 -5.38
C ILE A 96 0.52 0.78 -4.26
N GLY A 97 1.28 1.80 -4.61
CA GLY A 97 1.95 2.64 -3.62
C GLY A 97 1.58 4.11 -3.77
N MET A 98 1.87 4.88 -2.72
CA MET A 98 1.70 6.33 -2.71
C MET A 98 2.95 6.98 -3.29
N GLU A 99 3.06 6.95 -4.61
CA GLU A 99 4.27 7.43 -5.29
C GLU A 99 4.19 8.92 -5.61
N PRO A 100 5.31 9.65 -5.46
CA PRO A 100 5.32 11.07 -5.78
C PRO A 100 4.88 11.37 -7.21
N ALA A 101 5.29 10.54 -8.18
CA ALA A 101 4.90 10.72 -9.58
C ALA A 101 3.40 10.63 -9.76
N LEU A 102 2.76 9.68 -9.09
CA LEU A 102 1.30 9.54 -9.14
C LEU A 102 0.63 10.75 -8.51
N LYS A 103 1.15 11.21 -7.38
CA LYS A 103 0.62 12.37 -6.69
C LYS A 103 0.70 13.63 -7.56
N VAL A 104 1.83 13.83 -8.21
CA VAL A 104 2.01 14.97 -9.11
C VAL A 104 1.06 14.88 -10.30
N ALA A 105 0.96 13.70 -10.91
CA ALA A 105 0.07 13.48 -12.04
C ALA A 105 -1.39 13.74 -11.66
N THR A 106 -1.83 13.24 -10.51
CA THR A 106 -3.21 13.46 -10.08
C THR A 106 -3.47 14.90 -9.73
N GLN A 107 -2.49 15.62 -9.18
CA GLN A 107 -2.63 17.04 -8.93
C GLN A 107 -2.71 17.83 -10.24
N GLY A 108 -1.91 17.44 -11.23
CA GLY A 108 -1.95 18.08 -12.54
C GLY A 108 -3.29 17.93 -13.22
N VAL A 109 -3.91 16.77 -13.09
CA VAL A 109 -5.21 16.52 -13.70
C VAL A 109 -6.38 16.88 -12.79
N LYS A 110 -6.11 17.38 -11.62
CA LYS A 110 -7.13 17.82 -10.69
C LYS A 110 -8.04 18.86 -11.32
N ASN A 111 -7.46 19.74 -12.13
CA ASN A 111 -8.22 20.74 -12.85
C ASN A 111 -9.15 20.11 -13.89
N ASN A 112 -8.99 18.84 -14.17
CA ASN A 112 -9.82 18.07 -15.07
C ASN A 112 -10.73 17.10 -14.28
N ASN A 113 -10.98 17.42 -13.04
CA ASN A 113 -11.90 16.68 -12.16
C ASN A 113 -11.37 15.30 -11.72
N ILE A 114 -10.05 15.12 -11.71
CA ILE A 114 -9.47 13.92 -11.15
C ILE A 114 -9.04 14.23 -9.72
N VAL A 115 -9.56 13.44 -8.79
CA VAL A 115 -9.30 13.64 -7.37
C VAL A 115 -8.13 12.78 -6.92
N VAL A 116 -7.26 13.38 -6.16
CA VAL A 116 -6.11 12.68 -5.60
C VAL A 116 -6.49 12.04 -4.28
#